data_2c853f122565c646f236ede0629950b6
#
_entry.id   2c853f122565c646f236ede0629950b6
#
_cell.length_a   1.000
_cell.length_b   1.000
_cell.length_c   1.000
_cell.angle_alpha   90.00
_cell.angle_beta   90.00
_cell.angle_gamma   90.00
#
_symmetry.space_group_name_H-M   'P 1'
#
loop_
_entity.id
_entity.type
_entity.pdbx_description
1 polymer ?
#
loop_
_entity_poly.entity_id
_entity_poly.type
_entity_poly.pdbx_seq_one_letter_code
_entity_poly.pdbx_strand_id
1 'polypeptide(L)'
;MFAPTRYLDWARRFYGHVRFDLATSGMPAVSAAELGLPDGQGLDDATGWQRLREAIARYNDVPVAEAVAALGTTHALWLAYASLTSPGDDVLVEAPGYEPLTRIAEGVGARVVTFERPPGERFVLDPDRIARAMTPRTRVVAVSNLHNPSGVRADADSLRAAARVAESHGAVLLVDEVYAPFDALVDEGGIFRGSARHLAPNVVAVSSLTKCYGLGSQRIGWLLGPADIVARAEDATTASCGMLPLVHAHLALHAFARVVTLAGRARAMLAGKRARVARWVEAEGLAWSAPTEGLFGLVTVPGAGDLTAAIERAAREREVLVAAGSFFGVPNGFRLAWSASNETLDEGLGRLAEALRVARG
;
A
#
# COMPACT_ATOMS: atom_id res chain seq x y z
N MET A 1 4.50 -9.05 -21.85
CA MET A 1 5.25 -7.77 -21.80
C MET A 1 4.61 -6.92 -20.71
N PHE A 2 5.40 -6.33 -19.80
CA PHE A 2 4.87 -5.47 -18.73
C PHE A 2 4.35 -4.16 -19.30
N ALA A 3 3.08 -3.85 -19.07
CA ALA A 3 2.51 -2.55 -19.41
C ALA A 3 2.97 -1.48 -18.39
N PRO A 4 3.10 -0.20 -18.80
CA PRO A 4 3.41 0.89 -17.89
C PRO A 4 2.38 0.99 -16.77
N THR A 5 2.84 1.19 -15.54
CA THR A 5 1.99 1.52 -14.40
C THR A 5 1.85 3.04 -14.35
N ARG A 6 0.76 3.56 -14.87
CA ARG A 6 0.51 5.01 -15.08
C ARG A 6 0.71 5.83 -13.81
N TYR A 7 0.19 5.34 -12.70
CA TYR A 7 0.37 5.97 -11.39
C TYR A 7 1.85 6.08 -10.97
N LEU A 8 2.62 4.99 -11.09
CA LEU A 8 4.03 5.00 -10.69
C LEU A 8 4.89 5.86 -11.62
N ASP A 9 4.59 5.86 -12.92
CA ASP A 9 5.29 6.72 -13.89
C ASP A 9 4.99 8.21 -13.65
N TRP A 10 3.74 8.53 -13.29
CA TRP A 10 3.35 9.87 -12.86
C TRP A 10 4.05 10.24 -11.54
N ALA A 11 4.05 9.37 -10.53
CA ALA A 11 4.68 9.62 -9.25
C ALA A 11 6.19 9.92 -9.38
N ARG A 12 6.92 9.19 -10.24
CA ARG A 12 8.35 9.46 -10.50
C ARG A 12 8.61 10.85 -11.08
N ARG A 13 7.67 11.43 -11.81
CA ARG A 13 7.83 12.77 -12.43
C ARG A 13 7.54 13.90 -11.46
N PHE A 14 6.72 13.68 -10.44
CA PHE A 14 6.20 14.75 -9.58
C PHE A 14 6.67 14.66 -8.13
N TYR A 15 6.86 13.46 -7.56
CA TYR A 15 7.28 13.31 -6.16
C TYR A 15 8.66 13.92 -5.92
N GLY A 16 8.76 14.79 -4.90
CA GLY A 16 9.98 15.53 -4.58
C GLY A 16 10.28 16.71 -5.51
N HIS A 17 9.45 16.97 -6.54
CA HIS A 17 9.61 18.07 -7.49
C HIS A 17 8.52 19.14 -7.35
N VAL A 18 7.51 18.90 -6.51
CA VAL A 18 6.43 19.85 -6.24
C VAL A 18 6.48 20.27 -4.78
N ARG A 19 6.44 21.58 -4.52
CA ARG A 19 6.69 22.15 -3.19
C ARG A 19 5.67 21.67 -2.15
N PHE A 20 4.39 21.64 -2.50
CA PHE A 20 3.31 21.24 -1.59
C PHE A 20 2.76 19.87 -2.01
N ASP A 21 3.52 18.83 -1.67
CA ASP A 21 3.18 17.45 -2.01
C ASP A 21 2.16 16.88 -1.01
N LEU A 22 0.94 16.76 -1.47
CA LEU A 22 -0.20 16.12 -0.80
C LEU A 22 -0.62 14.82 -1.51
N ALA A 23 0.23 14.30 -2.39
CA ALA A 23 -0.01 13.08 -3.14
C ALA A 23 0.78 11.88 -2.60
N THR A 24 1.95 12.15 -1.99
CA THR A 24 2.82 11.09 -1.47
C THR A 24 2.14 10.31 -0.36
N SER A 25 1.86 9.03 -0.63
CA SER A 25 1.17 8.11 0.27
C SER A 25 2.15 7.36 1.19
N GLY A 26 3.07 8.10 1.79
CA GLY A 26 4.05 7.58 2.75
C GLY A 26 4.41 8.64 3.78
N MET A 27 4.97 8.20 4.90
CA MET A 27 5.57 9.10 5.88
C MET A 27 6.82 9.76 5.31
N PRO A 28 7.13 11.01 5.72
CA PRO A 28 8.41 11.64 5.41
C PRO A 28 9.59 10.74 5.77
N ALA A 29 10.62 10.76 4.93
CA ALA A 29 11.79 9.89 5.08
C ALA A 29 12.44 10.02 6.46
N VAL A 30 12.92 8.91 6.97
CA VAL A 30 13.74 8.83 8.18
C VAL A 30 15.19 9.10 7.78
N SER A 31 15.86 9.99 8.50
CA SER A 31 17.29 10.26 8.30
C SER A 31 18.15 9.12 8.86
N ALA A 32 19.40 9.02 8.38
CA ALA A 32 20.37 8.07 8.92
C ALA A 32 20.59 8.25 10.44
N ALA A 33 20.61 9.49 10.92
CA ALA A 33 20.72 9.81 12.34
C ALA A 33 19.54 9.33 13.16
N GLU A 34 18.30 9.55 12.68
CA GLU A 34 17.08 9.05 13.33
C GLU A 34 17.05 7.51 13.36
N LEU A 35 17.60 6.86 12.32
CA LEU A 35 17.71 5.41 12.26
C LEU A 35 18.87 4.88 13.12
N GLY A 36 19.81 5.75 13.52
CA GLY A 36 20.97 5.38 14.33
C GLY A 36 21.88 4.40 13.59
N LEU A 37 22.12 4.64 12.30
CA LEU A 37 23.06 3.84 11.53
C LEU A 37 24.47 4.11 12.02
N PRO A 38 25.25 3.07 12.39
CA PRO A 38 26.64 3.23 12.73
C PRO A 38 27.49 3.50 11.48
N ASP A 39 28.53 4.30 11.65
CA ASP A 39 29.52 4.51 10.59
C ASP A 39 30.27 3.20 10.31
N GLY A 40 30.38 2.82 9.04
CA GLY A 40 31.30 1.77 8.59
C GLY A 40 30.90 0.33 8.92
N GLN A 41 29.63 -0.02 8.97
CA GLN A 41 29.22 -1.43 9.15
C GLN A 41 29.70 -2.32 8.01
N GLY A 42 30.30 -3.46 8.40
CA GLY A 42 30.68 -4.53 7.48
C GLY A 42 29.49 -5.02 6.66
N LEU A 43 29.63 -4.96 5.33
CA LEU A 43 28.59 -5.39 4.38
C LEU A 43 28.72 -6.87 4.03
N ASP A 44 29.54 -7.61 4.76
CA ASP A 44 29.98 -8.98 4.51
C ASP A 44 29.42 -10.04 5.49
N ASP A 45 28.51 -9.64 6.38
CA ASP A 45 27.83 -10.57 7.28
C ASP A 45 26.80 -11.44 6.53
N ALA A 46 27.24 -12.61 6.04
CA ALA A 46 26.41 -13.55 5.32
C ALA A 46 25.16 -14.03 6.08
N THR A 47 25.11 -13.85 7.42
CA THR A 47 23.94 -14.19 8.23
C THR A 47 22.85 -13.13 8.17
N GLY A 48 23.10 -11.98 7.58
CA GLY A 48 22.17 -10.84 7.53
C GLY A 48 20.82 -11.18 6.95
N TRP A 49 20.76 -12.05 5.95
CA TRP A 49 19.49 -12.50 5.34
C TRP A 49 18.65 -13.35 6.26
N GLN A 50 19.27 -14.30 6.94
CA GLN A 50 18.57 -15.14 7.91
C GLN A 50 18.02 -14.29 9.05
N ARG A 51 18.83 -13.40 9.60
CA ARG A 51 18.43 -12.49 10.67
C ARG A 51 17.30 -11.55 10.24
N LEU A 52 17.32 -11.08 8.97
CA LEU A 52 16.21 -10.28 8.42
C LEU A 52 14.92 -11.10 8.35
N ARG A 53 14.96 -12.33 7.86
CA ARG A 53 13.79 -13.21 7.81
C ARG A 53 13.23 -13.47 9.21
N GLU A 54 14.08 -13.73 10.17
CA GLU A 54 13.70 -13.88 11.59
C GLU A 54 13.09 -12.58 12.18
N ALA A 55 13.62 -11.42 11.82
CA ALA A 55 13.09 -10.13 12.25
C ALA A 55 11.71 -9.84 11.64
N ILE A 56 11.51 -10.15 10.34
CA ILE A 56 10.20 -10.06 9.67
C ILE A 56 9.19 -11.00 10.33
N ALA A 57 9.57 -12.25 10.55
CA ALA A 57 8.71 -13.26 11.18
C ALA A 57 8.29 -12.84 12.60
N ARG A 58 9.25 -12.38 13.41
CA ARG A 58 8.99 -11.88 14.76
C ARG A 58 8.08 -10.63 14.73
N TYR A 59 8.36 -9.66 13.86
CA TYR A 59 7.55 -8.46 13.72
C TYR A 59 6.09 -8.79 13.40
N ASN A 60 5.83 -9.79 12.57
CA ASN A 60 4.49 -10.18 12.15
C ASN A 60 3.90 -11.34 12.98
N ASP A 61 4.60 -11.82 14.02
CA ASP A 61 4.19 -12.93 14.88
C ASP A 61 3.85 -14.21 14.10
N VAL A 62 4.70 -14.59 13.16
CA VAL A 62 4.55 -15.78 12.32
C VAL A 62 5.78 -16.68 12.41
N PRO A 63 5.68 -17.98 12.10
CA PRO A 63 6.85 -18.85 11.93
C PRO A 63 7.80 -18.31 10.86
N VAL A 64 9.12 -18.49 11.05
CA VAL A 64 10.13 -18.05 10.06
C VAL A 64 9.89 -18.68 8.67
N ALA A 65 9.39 -19.91 8.61
CA ALA A 65 9.05 -20.59 7.38
C ALA A 65 7.89 -19.92 6.60
N GLU A 66 7.13 -19.06 7.24
CA GLU A 66 5.99 -18.32 6.65
C GLU A 66 6.35 -16.90 6.19
N ALA A 67 7.63 -16.53 6.18
CA ALA A 67 8.08 -15.20 5.79
C ALA A 67 9.20 -15.25 4.75
N VAL A 68 9.15 -14.39 3.73
CA VAL A 68 10.24 -14.13 2.79
C VAL A 68 10.43 -12.63 2.58
N ALA A 69 11.68 -12.19 2.53
CA ALA A 69 12.02 -10.78 2.30
C ALA A 69 11.84 -10.38 0.83
N ALA A 70 11.53 -9.10 0.60
CA ALA A 70 11.31 -8.53 -0.72
C ALA A 70 11.80 -7.07 -0.81
N LEU A 71 12.04 -6.57 -2.02
CA LEU A 71 12.40 -5.18 -2.30
C LEU A 71 11.16 -4.26 -2.27
N GLY A 72 10.55 -4.12 -1.10
CA GLY A 72 9.29 -3.41 -0.87
C GLY A 72 8.06 -4.21 -1.34
N THR A 73 6.87 -3.66 -1.07
CA THR A 73 5.59 -4.33 -1.34
C THR A 73 5.39 -4.64 -2.83
N THR A 74 5.86 -3.79 -3.75
CA THR A 74 5.73 -4.03 -5.20
C THR A 74 6.44 -5.32 -5.63
N HIS A 75 7.65 -5.58 -5.11
CA HIS A 75 8.35 -6.84 -5.37
C HIS A 75 7.66 -8.01 -4.64
N ALA A 76 7.16 -7.80 -3.43
CA ALA A 76 6.40 -8.83 -2.71
C ALA A 76 5.12 -9.24 -3.48
N LEU A 77 4.41 -8.29 -4.11
CA LEU A 77 3.27 -8.57 -5.01
C LEU A 77 3.70 -9.39 -6.22
N TRP A 78 4.86 -9.06 -6.83
CA TRP A 78 5.39 -9.83 -7.95
C TRP A 78 5.71 -11.26 -7.53
N LEU A 79 6.39 -11.44 -6.37
CA LEU A 79 6.67 -12.77 -5.80
C LEU A 79 5.39 -13.55 -5.52
N ALA A 80 4.35 -12.91 -4.98
CA ALA A 80 3.07 -13.54 -4.72
C ALA A 80 2.44 -14.07 -6.01
N TYR A 81 2.30 -13.22 -7.04
CA TYR A 81 1.71 -13.66 -8.30
C TYR A 81 2.56 -14.72 -9.02
N ALA A 82 3.88 -14.53 -9.07
CA ALA A 82 4.78 -15.53 -9.67
C ALA A 82 4.73 -16.90 -8.97
N SER A 83 4.40 -16.91 -7.67
CA SER A 83 4.30 -18.15 -6.86
C SER A 83 2.92 -18.79 -6.91
N LEU A 84 1.87 -18.01 -7.20
CA LEU A 84 0.47 -18.44 -7.07
C LEU A 84 -0.23 -18.65 -8.40
N THR A 85 0.30 -18.11 -9.51
CA THR A 85 -0.37 -18.16 -10.81
C THR A 85 0.51 -18.74 -11.90
N SER A 86 -0.15 -19.33 -12.88
CA SER A 86 0.41 -19.69 -14.18
C SER A 86 -0.19 -18.83 -15.29
N PRO A 87 0.46 -18.70 -16.46
CA PRO A 87 -0.12 -17.99 -17.59
C PRO A 87 -1.54 -18.49 -17.93
N GLY A 88 -2.50 -17.56 -17.97
CA GLY A 88 -3.92 -17.85 -18.23
C GLY A 88 -4.79 -18.12 -17.00
N ASP A 89 -4.22 -18.20 -15.82
CA ASP A 89 -4.98 -18.17 -14.56
C ASP A 89 -5.62 -16.81 -14.35
N ASP A 90 -6.72 -16.75 -13.60
CA ASP A 90 -7.41 -15.53 -13.27
C ASP A 90 -6.94 -14.99 -11.90
N VAL A 91 -6.67 -13.69 -11.86
CA VAL A 91 -6.51 -12.92 -10.64
C VAL A 91 -7.69 -11.96 -10.52
N LEU A 92 -8.46 -12.11 -9.45
CA LEU A 92 -9.61 -11.27 -9.15
C LEU A 92 -9.16 -10.09 -8.30
N VAL A 93 -9.28 -8.85 -8.82
CA VAL A 93 -8.75 -7.63 -8.19
C VAL A 93 -9.89 -6.66 -7.86
N GLU A 94 -9.80 -5.98 -6.73
CA GLU A 94 -10.72 -4.91 -6.34
C GLU A 94 -10.71 -3.73 -7.30
N ALA A 95 -11.87 -3.13 -7.56
CA ALA A 95 -12.02 -1.91 -8.36
C ALA A 95 -13.10 -0.97 -7.74
N PRO A 96 -12.83 0.35 -7.60
CA PRO A 96 -11.55 1.03 -7.87
C PRO A 96 -10.43 0.53 -6.96
N GLY A 97 -9.18 0.59 -7.40
CA GLY A 97 -8.08 -0.01 -6.65
C GLY A 97 -6.70 0.47 -7.06
N TYR A 98 -5.71 -0.09 -6.42
CA TYR A 98 -4.31 0.25 -6.65
C TYR A 98 -3.79 -0.43 -7.93
N GLU A 99 -3.45 0.37 -8.94
CA GLU A 99 -3.06 -0.10 -10.28
C GLU A 99 -2.00 -1.23 -10.30
N PRO A 100 -0.96 -1.24 -9.45
CA PRO A 100 0.00 -2.33 -9.40
C PRO A 100 -0.59 -3.72 -9.08
N LEU A 101 -1.71 -3.82 -8.35
CA LEU A 101 -2.39 -5.10 -8.13
C LEU A 101 -2.80 -5.75 -9.46
N THR A 102 -3.24 -4.93 -10.42
CA THR A 102 -3.60 -5.36 -11.77
C THR A 102 -2.37 -5.56 -12.66
N ARG A 103 -1.50 -4.52 -12.76
CA ARG A 103 -0.41 -4.51 -13.74
C ARG A 103 0.65 -5.57 -13.49
N ILE A 104 0.92 -5.90 -12.23
CA ILE A 104 1.89 -6.95 -11.89
C ILE A 104 1.31 -8.33 -12.24
N ALA A 105 0.01 -8.57 -11.94
CA ALA A 105 -0.67 -9.81 -12.30
C ALA A 105 -0.66 -10.03 -13.83
N GLU A 106 -1.02 -9.01 -14.63
CA GLU A 106 -0.93 -9.04 -16.08
C GLU A 106 0.51 -9.31 -16.57
N GLY A 107 1.50 -8.69 -15.91
CA GLY A 107 2.91 -8.81 -16.24
C GLY A 107 3.47 -10.23 -16.08
N VAL A 108 2.98 -11.00 -15.12
CA VAL A 108 3.35 -12.41 -14.95
C VAL A 108 2.52 -13.37 -15.83
N GLY A 109 1.59 -12.84 -16.64
CA GLY A 109 0.80 -13.60 -17.60
C GLY A 109 -0.58 -14.05 -17.09
N ALA A 110 -1.00 -13.58 -15.92
CA ALA A 110 -2.35 -13.82 -15.44
C ALA A 110 -3.38 -12.94 -16.16
N ARG A 111 -4.62 -13.41 -16.24
CA ARG A 111 -5.76 -12.64 -16.69
C ARG A 111 -6.39 -11.95 -15.50
N VAL A 112 -6.58 -10.62 -15.56
CA VAL A 112 -7.23 -9.87 -14.49
C VAL A 112 -8.73 -9.82 -14.72
N VAL A 113 -9.48 -10.14 -13.68
CA VAL A 113 -10.93 -9.95 -13.53
C VAL A 113 -11.14 -8.99 -12.36
N THR A 114 -12.16 -8.16 -12.39
CA THR A 114 -12.40 -7.21 -11.31
C THR A 114 -13.71 -7.49 -10.57
N PHE A 115 -13.73 -7.15 -9.28
CA PHE A 115 -14.96 -7.01 -8.49
C PHE A 115 -15.05 -5.60 -7.91
N GLU A 116 -16.26 -5.12 -7.72
CA GLU A 116 -16.49 -3.73 -7.35
C GLU A 116 -16.46 -3.50 -5.82
N ARG A 117 -15.85 -2.39 -5.43
CA ARG A 117 -15.95 -1.73 -4.11
C ARG A 117 -16.49 -0.30 -4.33
N PRO A 118 -17.81 -0.13 -4.51
CA PRO A 118 -18.38 1.14 -4.97
C PRO A 118 -18.17 2.28 -3.98
N PRO A 119 -17.83 3.50 -4.47
CA PRO A 119 -17.75 4.69 -3.61
C PRO A 119 -19.05 4.97 -2.85
N GLY A 120 -20.22 4.76 -3.50
CA GLY A 120 -21.54 4.93 -2.90
C GLY A 120 -21.83 3.98 -1.73
N GLU A 121 -21.13 2.87 -1.63
CA GLU A 121 -21.17 1.91 -0.53
C GLU A 121 -19.93 2.03 0.38
N ARG A 122 -19.28 3.17 0.37
CA ARG A 122 -18.12 3.48 1.22
C ARG A 122 -16.96 2.49 1.05
N PHE A 123 -16.76 1.93 -0.14
CA PHE A 123 -15.72 0.98 -0.47
C PHE A 123 -15.68 -0.28 0.41
N VAL A 124 -16.84 -0.72 0.89
CA VAL A 124 -16.94 -1.95 1.69
C VAL A 124 -16.40 -3.14 0.89
N LEU A 125 -15.68 -4.01 1.57
CA LEU A 125 -15.31 -5.32 1.02
C LEU A 125 -16.50 -6.27 1.18
N ASP A 126 -17.17 -6.57 0.07
CA ASP A 126 -18.34 -7.44 0.02
C ASP A 126 -17.95 -8.83 -0.52
N PRO A 127 -17.96 -9.87 0.34
CA PRO A 127 -17.64 -11.24 -0.07
C PRO A 127 -18.59 -11.80 -1.16
N ASP A 128 -19.85 -11.35 -1.21
CA ASP A 128 -20.79 -11.79 -2.24
C ASP A 128 -20.42 -11.25 -3.63
N ARG A 129 -19.84 -10.05 -3.71
CA ARG A 129 -19.31 -9.51 -4.97
C ARG A 129 -18.09 -10.31 -5.43
N ILE A 130 -17.23 -10.72 -4.50
CA ILE A 130 -16.11 -11.62 -4.77
C ILE A 130 -16.65 -12.94 -5.32
N ALA A 131 -17.59 -13.58 -4.62
CA ALA A 131 -18.16 -14.86 -5.03
C ALA A 131 -18.76 -14.83 -6.44
N ARG A 132 -19.51 -13.77 -6.77
CA ARG A 132 -20.11 -13.60 -8.11
C ARG A 132 -19.08 -13.41 -9.23
N ALA A 133 -17.91 -12.87 -8.91
CA ALA A 133 -16.85 -12.59 -9.89
C ALA A 133 -15.83 -13.73 -10.02
N MET A 134 -15.85 -14.74 -9.12
CA MET A 134 -14.99 -15.91 -9.17
C MET A 134 -15.22 -16.73 -10.44
N THR A 135 -14.16 -17.29 -10.96
CA THR A 135 -14.18 -18.23 -12.11
C THR A 135 -13.46 -19.53 -11.74
N PRO A 136 -13.66 -20.62 -12.49
CA PRO A 136 -12.91 -21.88 -12.26
C PRO A 136 -11.38 -21.72 -12.38
N ARG A 137 -10.92 -20.64 -13.04
CA ARG A 137 -9.50 -20.33 -13.20
C ARG A 137 -8.97 -19.34 -12.16
N THR A 138 -9.80 -18.81 -11.28
CA THR A 138 -9.34 -17.88 -10.25
C THR A 138 -8.41 -18.58 -9.27
N ARG A 139 -7.20 -18.05 -9.13
CA ARG A 139 -6.17 -18.54 -8.19
C ARG A 139 -5.89 -17.55 -7.07
N VAL A 140 -6.13 -16.27 -7.32
CA VAL A 140 -5.87 -15.21 -6.36
C VAL A 140 -7.04 -14.22 -6.34
N VAL A 141 -7.50 -13.86 -5.14
CA VAL A 141 -8.32 -12.69 -4.88
C VAL A 141 -7.41 -11.65 -4.23
N ALA A 142 -7.20 -10.50 -4.86
CA ALA A 142 -6.24 -9.49 -4.42
C ALA A 142 -6.95 -8.22 -3.95
N VAL A 143 -6.64 -7.80 -2.72
CA VAL A 143 -7.19 -6.59 -2.09
C VAL A 143 -6.11 -5.80 -1.38
N SER A 144 -6.32 -4.50 -1.18
CA SER A 144 -5.50 -3.68 -0.28
C SER A 144 -6.25 -3.39 1.04
N ASN A 145 -5.54 -3.41 2.14
CA ASN A 145 -6.06 -3.05 3.46
C ASN A 145 -4.99 -2.29 4.29
N LEU A 146 -5.12 -0.95 4.51
CA LEU A 146 -6.25 -0.09 4.09
C LEU A 146 -6.43 -0.06 2.57
N HIS A 147 -7.68 0.06 2.14
CA HIS A 147 -8.02 0.18 0.73
C HIS A 147 -7.35 1.39 0.07
N ASN A 148 -6.60 1.18 -0.96
CA ASN A 148 -5.98 2.25 -1.75
C ASN A 148 -6.76 2.43 -3.06
N PRO A 149 -7.52 3.54 -3.21
CA PRO A 149 -7.19 4.90 -2.74
C PRO A 149 -8.02 5.45 -1.56
N SER A 150 -9.03 4.76 -1.06
CA SER A 150 -9.99 5.39 -0.13
C SER A 150 -9.50 5.53 1.32
N GLY A 151 -8.52 4.73 1.74
CA GLY A 151 -8.08 4.64 3.14
C GLY A 151 -9.05 3.86 4.05
N VAL A 152 -10.14 3.33 3.51
CA VAL A 152 -11.13 2.56 4.28
C VAL A 152 -10.55 1.20 4.66
N ARG A 153 -10.74 0.82 5.92
CA ARG A 153 -10.37 -0.50 6.43
C ARG A 153 -11.48 -1.52 6.17
N ALA A 154 -11.14 -2.65 5.60
CA ALA A 154 -11.96 -3.84 5.70
C ALA A 154 -11.71 -4.48 7.08
N ASP A 155 -12.78 -4.82 7.79
CA ASP A 155 -12.66 -5.48 9.09
C ASP A 155 -12.22 -6.96 8.93
N ALA A 156 -11.86 -7.56 10.07
CA ALA A 156 -11.36 -8.94 10.10
C ALA A 156 -12.41 -9.96 9.63
N ASP A 157 -13.69 -9.70 9.88
CA ASP A 157 -14.76 -10.64 9.52
C ASP A 157 -15.02 -10.60 8.01
N SER A 158 -15.00 -9.43 7.40
CA SER A 158 -15.08 -9.26 5.94
C SER A 158 -13.88 -9.94 5.25
N LEU A 159 -12.65 -9.78 5.78
CA LEU A 159 -11.47 -10.46 5.23
C LEU A 159 -11.55 -11.99 5.41
N ARG A 160 -12.01 -12.49 6.57
CA ARG A 160 -12.24 -13.93 6.78
C ARG A 160 -13.29 -14.47 5.83
N ALA A 161 -14.36 -13.73 5.59
CA ALA A 161 -15.40 -14.14 4.65
C ALA A 161 -14.86 -14.18 3.20
N ALA A 162 -14.07 -13.18 2.79
CA ALA A 162 -13.38 -13.17 1.50
C ALA A 162 -12.42 -14.37 1.36
N ALA A 163 -11.65 -14.69 2.42
CA ALA A 163 -10.75 -15.84 2.45
C ALA A 163 -11.52 -17.17 2.27
N ARG A 164 -12.67 -17.34 2.95
CA ARG A 164 -13.52 -18.53 2.76
C ARG A 164 -14.06 -18.65 1.34
N VAL A 165 -14.49 -17.53 0.73
CA VAL A 165 -14.92 -17.53 -0.68
C VAL A 165 -13.77 -17.95 -1.59
N ALA A 166 -12.57 -17.40 -1.41
CA ALA A 166 -11.40 -17.79 -2.18
C ALA A 166 -11.08 -19.29 -1.98
N GLU A 167 -11.07 -19.78 -0.75
CA GLU A 167 -10.78 -21.17 -0.40
C GLU A 167 -11.74 -22.16 -1.05
N SER A 168 -13.04 -21.84 -1.08
CA SER A 168 -14.06 -22.71 -1.71
C SER A 168 -13.85 -22.90 -3.22
N HIS A 169 -13.00 -22.09 -3.84
CA HIS A 169 -12.59 -22.17 -5.24
C HIS A 169 -11.13 -22.63 -5.42
N GLY A 170 -10.46 -23.04 -4.33
CA GLY A 170 -9.04 -23.39 -4.35
C GLY A 170 -8.11 -22.20 -4.59
N ALA A 171 -8.57 -20.98 -4.29
CA ALA A 171 -7.83 -19.75 -4.46
C ALA A 171 -7.31 -19.19 -3.12
N VAL A 172 -6.35 -18.26 -3.22
CA VAL A 172 -5.72 -17.56 -2.11
C VAL A 172 -6.29 -16.16 -2.01
N LEU A 173 -6.50 -15.66 -0.79
CA LEU A 173 -6.71 -14.24 -0.54
C LEU A 173 -5.34 -13.55 -0.35
N LEU A 174 -4.97 -12.69 -1.29
CA LEU A 174 -3.78 -11.83 -1.22
C LEU A 174 -4.16 -10.45 -0.69
N VAL A 175 -3.56 -10.05 0.44
CA VAL A 175 -3.80 -8.77 1.08
C VAL A 175 -2.54 -7.90 1.02
N ASP A 176 -2.59 -6.77 0.30
CA ASP A 176 -1.60 -5.70 0.43
C ASP A 176 -1.92 -4.89 1.69
N GLU A 177 -1.20 -5.17 2.77
CA GLU A 177 -1.41 -4.56 4.09
C GLU A 177 -0.37 -3.50 4.44
N VAL A 178 0.29 -2.91 3.44
CA VAL A 178 1.36 -1.93 3.66
C VAL A 178 0.94 -0.70 4.47
N TYR A 179 -0.36 -0.42 4.53
CA TYR A 179 -0.95 0.67 5.32
C TYR A 179 -1.58 0.19 6.64
N ALA A 180 -1.67 -1.09 6.88
CA ALA A 180 -2.28 -1.62 8.11
C ALA A 180 -1.58 -1.14 9.40
N PRO A 181 -0.24 -0.98 9.46
CA PRO A 181 0.44 -0.50 10.67
C PRO A 181 0.11 0.94 11.09
N PHE A 182 -0.57 1.74 10.26
CA PHE A 182 -1.03 3.08 10.67
C PHE A 182 -2.12 3.01 11.75
N ASP A 183 -2.85 1.92 11.81
CA ASP A 183 -3.98 1.72 12.73
C ASP A 183 -3.67 0.76 13.82
N ALA A 184 -3.30 -0.41 13.38
CA ALA A 184 -2.99 -1.48 14.28
C ALA A 184 -1.61 -1.24 14.82
N LEU A 185 -1.56 -1.27 15.90
CA LEU A 185 -0.58 -1.01 16.84
C LEU A 185 0.53 -2.04 16.76
N VAL A 186 1.69 -1.54 16.49
CA VAL A 186 2.89 -2.22 16.89
C VAL A 186 2.90 -2.13 18.41
N ASP A 187 2.89 -3.27 19.10
CA ASP A 187 2.94 -3.34 20.54
C ASP A 187 4.30 -2.87 21.09
N GLU A 188 4.42 -2.78 22.42
CA GLU A 188 5.65 -2.34 23.08
C GLU A 188 6.84 -3.27 22.82
N GLY A 189 6.59 -4.53 22.46
CA GLY A 189 7.59 -5.51 22.03
C GLY A 189 8.02 -5.39 20.56
N GLY A 190 7.41 -4.48 19.82
CA GLY A 190 7.69 -4.28 18.39
C GLY A 190 6.99 -5.30 17.49
N ILE A 191 5.91 -5.92 17.95
CA ILE A 191 5.13 -6.90 17.19
C ILE A 191 3.89 -6.23 16.60
N PHE A 192 3.65 -6.44 15.30
CA PHE A 192 2.47 -6.03 14.61
C PHE A 192 1.39 -7.12 14.64
N ARG A 193 0.34 -6.91 15.44
CA ARG A 193 -0.74 -7.88 15.65
C ARG A 193 -1.86 -7.83 14.61
N GLY A 194 -1.77 -6.91 13.66
CA GLY A 194 -2.84 -6.63 12.69
C GLY A 194 -2.68 -7.31 11.34
N SER A 195 -1.72 -8.24 11.18
CA SER A 195 -1.51 -8.89 9.89
C SER A 195 -2.71 -9.77 9.49
N ALA A 196 -3.14 -9.62 8.25
CA ALA A 196 -4.19 -10.44 7.65
C ALA A 196 -3.78 -11.93 7.57
N ARG A 197 -2.46 -12.24 7.61
CA ARG A 197 -1.96 -13.62 7.62
C ARG A 197 -2.58 -14.49 8.73
N HIS A 198 -2.96 -13.88 9.86
CA HIS A 198 -3.56 -14.60 10.99
C HIS A 198 -5.05 -14.93 10.81
N LEU A 199 -5.69 -14.45 9.74
CA LEU A 199 -7.15 -14.55 9.60
C LEU A 199 -7.61 -15.90 9.06
N ALA A 200 -6.83 -16.52 8.16
CA ALA A 200 -7.13 -17.85 7.60
C ALA A 200 -5.88 -18.50 6.98
N PRO A 201 -5.85 -19.85 6.87
CA PRO A 201 -4.71 -20.57 6.31
C PRO A 201 -4.35 -20.16 4.88
N ASN A 202 -5.34 -19.86 4.03
CA ASN A 202 -5.18 -19.48 2.63
C ASN A 202 -4.98 -17.97 2.43
N VAL A 203 -4.57 -17.22 3.46
CA VAL A 203 -4.23 -15.81 3.32
C VAL A 203 -2.74 -15.66 3.08
N VAL A 204 -2.38 -14.91 2.05
CA VAL A 204 -1.05 -14.37 1.79
C VAL A 204 -1.11 -12.86 2.03
N ALA A 205 -0.18 -12.34 2.82
CA ALA A 205 -0.09 -10.92 3.10
C ALA A 205 1.23 -10.35 2.57
N VAL A 206 1.20 -9.15 2.01
CA VAL A 206 2.39 -8.43 1.57
C VAL A 206 2.46 -7.06 2.24
N SER A 207 3.65 -6.68 2.68
CA SER A 207 3.84 -5.40 3.37
C SER A 207 5.27 -4.88 3.22
N SER A 208 5.56 -3.76 3.88
CA SER A 208 6.91 -3.17 3.87
C SER A 208 7.07 -2.08 4.94
N LEU A 209 8.32 -1.70 5.21
CA LEU A 209 8.65 -0.53 6.04
C LEU A 209 8.55 0.79 5.26
N THR A 210 8.09 0.78 4.01
CA THR A 210 8.15 1.94 3.11
C THR A 210 7.14 3.04 3.46
N LYS A 211 5.98 2.70 4.01
CA LYS A 211 4.86 3.65 4.18
C LYS A 211 4.78 4.20 5.60
N CYS A 212 4.46 3.36 6.57
CA CYS A 212 4.28 3.78 7.96
C CYS A 212 5.58 4.28 8.60
N TYR A 213 6.70 3.68 8.23
CA TYR A 213 7.98 3.92 8.89
C TYR A 213 8.89 4.93 8.18
N GLY A 214 8.47 5.49 7.04
CA GLY A 214 9.24 6.49 6.31
C GLY A 214 10.51 5.97 5.63
N LEU A 215 10.57 4.66 5.35
CA LEU A 215 11.73 3.99 4.73
C LEU A 215 11.49 3.68 3.23
N GLY A 216 10.83 4.60 2.53
CA GLY A 216 10.41 4.43 1.14
C GLY A 216 11.54 4.09 0.18
N SER A 217 12.68 4.78 0.29
CA SER A 217 13.85 4.57 -0.55
C SER A 217 14.64 3.30 -0.23
N GLN A 218 14.48 2.75 0.98
CA GLN A 218 15.24 1.58 1.44
C GLN A 218 14.72 0.25 0.87
N ARG A 219 13.54 0.25 0.28
CA ARG A 219 12.93 -0.91 -0.39
C ARG A 219 12.88 -2.18 0.47
N ILE A 220 12.52 -2.05 1.75
CA ILE A 220 12.40 -3.18 2.68
C ILE A 220 10.94 -3.64 2.73
N GLY A 221 10.67 -4.86 2.29
CA GLY A 221 9.34 -5.46 2.31
C GLY A 221 9.39 -6.96 2.47
N TRP A 222 8.23 -7.60 2.47
CA TRP A 222 8.08 -9.04 2.67
C TRP A 222 6.76 -9.58 2.12
N LEU A 223 6.74 -10.90 1.94
CA LEU A 223 5.56 -11.70 1.76
C LEU A 223 5.44 -12.67 2.94
N LEU A 224 4.24 -12.81 3.47
CA LEU A 224 3.85 -13.80 4.47
C LEU A 224 2.84 -14.77 3.86
N GLY A 225 2.98 -16.05 4.12
CA GLY A 225 2.07 -17.04 3.58
C GLY A 225 2.34 -18.45 4.11
N PRO A 226 1.57 -19.45 3.70
CA PRO A 226 1.90 -20.85 3.92
C PRO A 226 3.32 -21.18 3.48
N ALA A 227 4.00 -22.07 4.19
CA ALA A 227 5.42 -22.37 3.97
C ALA A 227 5.73 -22.86 2.54
N ASP A 228 4.82 -23.58 1.90
CA ASP A 228 4.96 -24.01 0.51
C ASP A 228 4.89 -22.85 -0.50
N ILE A 229 4.06 -21.84 -0.22
CA ILE A 229 3.98 -20.60 -1.03
C ILE A 229 5.26 -19.78 -0.82
N VAL A 230 5.72 -19.67 0.42
CA VAL A 230 6.97 -18.96 0.74
C VAL A 230 8.16 -19.61 0.05
N ALA A 231 8.25 -20.95 0.04
CA ALA A 231 9.31 -21.67 -0.69
C ALA A 231 9.31 -21.32 -2.19
N ARG A 232 8.13 -21.33 -2.84
CA ARG A 232 8.02 -20.91 -4.25
C ARG A 232 8.39 -19.43 -4.46
N ALA A 233 8.10 -18.56 -3.49
CA ALA A 233 8.50 -17.15 -3.55
C ALA A 233 10.03 -16.97 -3.39
N GLU A 234 10.70 -17.83 -2.62
CA GLU A 234 12.16 -17.88 -2.55
C GLU A 234 12.78 -18.32 -3.87
N ASP A 235 12.21 -19.34 -4.51
CA ASP A 235 12.63 -19.77 -5.87
C ASP A 235 12.46 -18.63 -6.89
N ALA A 236 11.31 -17.92 -6.83
CA ALA A 236 11.06 -16.77 -7.68
C ALA A 236 12.04 -15.61 -7.38
N THR A 237 12.43 -15.37 -6.13
CA THR A 237 13.47 -14.41 -5.76
C THR A 237 14.81 -14.78 -6.39
N THR A 238 15.20 -16.05 -6.28
CA THR A 238 16.45 -16.56 -6.86
C THR A 238 16.45 -16.40 -8.38
N ALA A 239 15.33 -16.71 -9.04
CA ALA A 239 15.20 -16.57 -10.48
C ALA A 239 15.19 -15.11 -10.98
N SER A 240 14.68 -14.17 -10.18
CA SER A 240 14.52 -12.75 -10.59
C SER A 240 15.74 -11.88 -10.30
N CYS A 241 16.46 -12.12 -9.19
CA CYS A 241 17.56 -11.26 -8.77
C CYS A 241 18.72 -12.01 -8.09
N GLY A 242 18.70 -13.37 -8.10
CA GLY A 242 19.68 -14.19 -7.40
C GLY A 242 19.56 -14.06 -5.89
N MET A 243 20.08 -12.95 -5.36
CA MET A 243 19.98 -12.59 -3.94
C MET A 243 19.64 -11.11 -3.80
N LEU A 244 18.89 -10.77 -2.76
CA LEU A 244 18.67 -9.36 -2.43
C LEU A 244 19.97 -8.70 -1.92
N PRO A 245 20.20 -7.39 -2.10
CA PRO A 245 21.41 -6.73 -1.61
C PRO A 245 21.55 -6.80 -0.09
N LEU A 246 22.67 -7.27 0.43
CA LEU A 246 22.91 -7.48 1.87
C LEU A 246 22.79 -6.18 2.69
N VAL A 247 23.14 -5.04 2.11
CA VAL A 247 22.95 -3.72 2.75
C VAL A 247 21.50 -3.47 3.16
N HIS A 248 20.53 -3.99 2.40
CA HIS A 248 19.10 -3.87 2.74
C HIS A 248 18.77 -4.67 4.00
N ALA A 249 19.38 -5.84 4.18
CA ALA A 249 19.18 -6.64 5.39
C ALA A 249 19.67 -5.89 6.64
N HIS A 250 20.86 -5.29 6.58
CA HIS A 250 21.41 -4.51 7.68
C HIS A 250 20.56 -3.28 8.01
N LEU A 251 20.18 -2.50 7.01
CA LEU A 251 19.27 -1.35 7.21
C LEU A 251 17.92 -1.77 7.82
N ALA A 252 17.37 -2.88 7.33
CA ALA A 252 16.12 -3.43 7.85
C ALA A 252 16.23 -3.85 9.31
N LEU A 253 17.31 -4.52 9.70
CA LEU A 253 17.54 -4.93 11.08
C LEU A 253 17.62 -3.73 12.03
N HIS A 254 18.28 -2.64 11.62
CA HIS A 254 18.28 -1.39 12.38
C HIS A 254 16.88 -0.78 12.49
N ALA A 255 16.07 -0.84 11.43
CA ALA A 255 14.71 -0.35 11.44
C ALA A 255 13.81 -1.19 12.35
N PHE A 256 13.88 -2.51 12.29
CA PHE A 256 13.12 -3.39 13.19
C PHE A 256 13.49 -3.19 14.66
N ALA A 257 14.76 -2.94 14.97
CA ALA A 257 15.18 -2.61 16.34
C ALA A 257 14.59 -1.29 16.87
N ARG A 258 14.04 -0.44 15.99
CA ARG A 258 13.45 0.88 16.30
C ARG A 258 11.99 1.00 15.88
N VAL A 259 11.35 -0.09 15.53
CA VAL A 259 10.00 -0.06 14.92
C VAL A 259 8.96 0.61 15.81
N VAL A 260 9.06 0.45 17.14
CA VAL A 260 8.17 1.13 18.12
C VAL A 260 8.36 2.66 18.06
N THR A 261 9.61 3.12 18.04
CA THR A 261 9.94 4.55 17.91
C THR A 261 9.43 5.12 16.58
N LEU A 262 9.64 4.40 15.47
CA LEU A 262 9.20 4.81 14.14
C LEU A 262 7.66 4.85 14.03
N ALA A 263 6.97 3.88 14.62
CA ALA A 263 5.50 3.88 14.73
C ALA A 263 4.99 5.06 15.58
N GLY A 264 5.65 5.35 16.69
CA GLY A 264 5.37 6.52 17.54
C GLY A 264 5.55 7.83 16.78
N ARG A 265 6.63 7.97 16.00
CA ARG A 265 6.89 9.11 15.12
C ARG A 265 5.74 9.29 14.12
N ALA A 266 5.32 8.23 13.45
CA ALA A 266 4.22 8.29 12.48
C ALA A 266 2.91 8.77 13.12
N ARG A 267 2.55 8.19 14.29
CA ARG A 267 1.35 8.63 15.05
C ARG A 267 1.41 10.11 15.44
N ALA A 268 2.55 10.56 15.97
CA ALA A 268 2.72 11.97 16.35
C ALA A 268 2.59 12.92 15.14
N MET A 269 3.18 12.56 14.01
CA MET A 269 3.11 13.36 12.78
C MET A 269 1.69 13.42 12.18
N LEU A 270 0.87 12.39 12.34
CA LEU A 270 -0.49 12.33 11.81
C LEU A 270 -1.55 12.92 12.76
N ALA A 271 -1.20 13.18 14.02
CA ALA A 271 -2.14 13.64 15.03
C ALA A 271 -2.91 14.91 14.61
N GLY A 272 -4.24 14.85 14.64
CA GLY A 272 -5.16 15.93 14.30
C GLY A 272 -5.30 16.26 12.81
N LYS A 273 -4.44 15.74 11.93
CA LYS A 273 -4.42 16.12 10.50
C LYS A 273 -5.64 15.60 9.74
N ARG A 274 -6.08 14.36 10.02
CA ARG A 274 -7.30 13.81 9.41
C ARG A 274 -8.53 14.68 9.72
N ALA A 275 -8.71 15.12 10.96
CA ALA A 275 -9.81 16.00 11.34
C ALA A 275 -9.72 17.37 10.64
N ARG A 276 -8.51 17.88 10.40
CA ARG A 276 -8.28 19.09 9.62
C ARG A 276 -8.71 18.92 8.16
N VAL A 277 -8.31 17.82 7.53
CA VAL A 277 -8.74 17.51 6.16
C VAL A 277 -10.25 17.30 6.09
N ALA A 278 -10.87 16.67 7.08
CA ALA A 278 -12.33 16.49 7.14
C ALA A 278 -13.07 17.83 7.09
N ARG A 279 -12.65 18.81 7.91
CA ARG A 279 -13.24 20.16 7.90
C ARG A 279 -13.04 20.85 6.55
N TRP A 280 -11.88 20.69 5.92
CA TRP A 280 -11.62 21.28 4.61
C TRP A 280 -12.50 20.64 3.52
N VAL A 281 -12.66 19.31 3.50
CA VAL A 281 -13.55 18.60 2.56
C VAL A 281 -14.99 19.11 2.68
N GLU A 282 -15.48 19.28 3.91
CA GLU A 282 -16.81 19.83 4.19
C GLU A 282 -16.94 21.30 3.72
N ALA A 283 -15.97 22.14 4.07
CA ALA A 283 -15.99 23.57 3.72
C ALA A 283 -15.96 23.83 2.21
N GLU A 284 -15.26 22.96 1.44
CA GLU A 284 -15.18 23.07 -0.02
C GLU A 284 -16.33 22.33 -0.75
N GLY A 285 -17.31 21.77 -0.01
CA GLY A 285 -18.43 21.03 -0.61
C GLY A 285 -18.01 19.78 -1.39
N LEU A 286 -16.96 19.12 -0.93
CA LEU A 286 -16.43 17.90 -1.50
C LEU A 286 -17.05 16.68 -0.81
N ALA A 287 -16.91 15.50 -1.42
CA ALA A 287 -17.37 14.26 -0.83
C ALA A 287 -16.25 13.24 -0.67
N TRP A 288 -16.30 12.45 0.38
CA TRP A 288 -15.42 11.31 0.60
C TRP A 288 -16.04 10.27 1.53
N SER A 289 -15.56 9.02 1.43
CA SER A 289 -15.77 8.04 2.49
C SER A 289 -14.65 8.25 3.51
N ALA A 290 -14.93 9.08 4.53
CA ALA A 290 -13.91 9.48 5.50
C ALA A 290 -13.26 8.24 6.14
N PRO A 291 -11.95 7.99 5.95
CA PRO A 291 -11.29 6.88 6.61
C PRO A 291 -11.21 7.13 8.11
N THR A 292 -11.30 6.09 8.90
CA THR A 292 -11.13 6.21 10.36
C THR A 292 -9.68 6.47 10.74
N GLU A 293 -8.77 6.04 9.92
CA GLU A 293 -7.33 5.89 10.20
C GLU A 293 -6.50 6.13 8.94
N GLY A 294 -5.18 5.94 9.06
CA GLY A 294 -4.26 6.09 7.93
C GLY A 294 -3.86 7.51 7.61
N LEU A 295 -3.31 7.71 6.44
CA LEU A 295 -2.68 8.98 6.05
C LEU A 295 -3.19 9.57 4.73
N PHE A 296 -4.18 8.95 4.10
CA PHE A 296 -4.81 9.46 2.87
C PHE A 296 -6.29 9.04 2.79
N GLY A 297 -7.02 9.70 1.90
CA GLY A 297 -8.39 9.35 1.52
C GLY A 297 -8.67 9.76 0.07
N LEU A 298 -9.68 9.13 -0.52
CA LEU A 298 -10.19 9.50 -1.83
C LEU A 298 -11.30 10.54 -1.67
N VAL A 299 -11.07 11.72 -2.22
CA VAL A 299 -12.01 12.84 -2.24
C VAL A 299 -12.58 12.94 -3.65
N THR A 300 -13.90 13.12 -3.76
CA THR A 300 -14.60 13.34 -5.04
C THR A 300 -15.21 14.74 -5.10
N VAL A 301 -15.29 15.27 -6.30
CA VAL A 301 -15.90 16.57 -6.59
C VAL A 301 -17.28 16.31 -7.19
N PRO A 302 -18.38 16.58 -6.46
CA PRO A 302 -19.72 16.37 -6.96
C PRO A 302 -19.98 17.13 -8.28
N GLY A 303 -20.53 16.44 -9.27
CA GLY A 303 -20.84 17.03 -10.59
C GLY A 303 -19.65 17.24 -11.52
N ALA A 304 -18.42 16.98 -11.08
CA ALA A 304 -17.24 17.10 -11.94
C ALA A 304 -17.07 15.86 -12.85
N GLY A 305 -16.47 16.09 -14.03
CA GLY A 305 -15.94 15.05 -14.90
C GLY A 305 -14.53 14.60 -14.51
N ASP A 306 -13.71 14.25 -15.49
CA ASP A 306 -12.31 13.86 -15.26
C ASP A 306 -11.46 15.07 -14.85
N LEU A 307 -10.87 14.98 -13.66
CA LEU A 307 -10.04 16.03 -13.05
C LEU A 307 -8.55 15.89 -13.35
N THR A 308 -8.12 14.89 -14.11
CA THR A 308 -6.69 14.58 -14.33
C THR A 308 -5.92 15.79 -14.86
N ALA A 309 -6.42 16.45 -15.92
CA ALA A 309 -5.78 17.62 -16.50
C ALA A 309 -5.76 18.83 -15.54
N ALA A 310 -6.80 19.02 -14.74
CA ALA A 310 -6.88 20.10 -13.76
C ALA A 310 -5.87 19.89 -12.62
N ILE A 311 -5.71 18.66 -12.15
CA ILE A 311 -4.73 18.27 -11.12
C ILE A 311 -3.30 18.46 -11.63
N GLU A 312 -3.00 18.05 -12.87
CA GLU A 312 -1.68 18.26 -13.46
C GLU A 312 -1.37 19.76 -13.66
N ARG A 313 -2.36 20.55 -14.00
CA ARG A 313 -2.23 22.02 -14.09
C ARG A 313 -1.96 22.62 -12.71
N ALA A 314 -2.70 22.20 -11.69
CA ALA A 314 -2.48 22.66 -10.32
C ALA A 314 -1.06 22.35 -9.82
N ALA A 315 -0.50 21.19 -10.19
CA ALA A 315 0.87 20.84 -9.86
C ALA A 315 1.88 21.80 -10.50
N ARG A 316 1.66 22.20 -11.75
CA ARG A 316 2.56 23.11 -12.49
C ARG A 316 2.41 24.58 -12.10
N GLU A 317 1.19 25.05 -11.95
CA GLU A 317 0.90 26.49 -11.80
C GLU A 317 0.74 26.95 -10.36
N ARG A 318 0.35 26.04 -9.46
CA ARG A 318 0.08 26.33 -8.05
C ARG A 318 0.96 25.56 -7.09
N GLU A 319 1.89 24.79 -7.61
CA GLU A 319 2.85 23.95 -6.84
C GLU A 319 2.16 23.03 -5.80
N VAL A 320 0.92 22.60 -6.06
CA VAL A 320 0.18 21.66 -5.21
C VAL A 320 -0.09 20.35 -5.93
N LEU A 321 0.21 19.24 -5.29
CA LEU A 321 0.11 17.91 -5.86
C LEU A 321 -0.86 17.02 -5.06
N VAL A 322 -1.81 16.41 -5.76
CA VAL A 322 -2.62 15.28 -5.28
C VAL A 322 -2.63 14.19 -6.37
N ALA A 323 -2.88 12.94 -6.01
CA ALA A 323 -2.92 11.88 -7.02
C ALA A 323 -4.29 11.85 -7.70
N ALA A 324 -4.32 12.01 -9.02
CA ALA A 324 -5.58 11.99 -9.78
C ALA A 324 -6.35 10.69 -9.56
N GLY A 325 -7.66 10.80 -9.37
CA GLY A 325 -8.53 9.66 -9.11
C GLY A 325 -8.65 8.71 -10.30
N SER A 326 -8.38 9.20 -11.53
CA SER A 326 -8.34 8.38 -12.74
C SER A 326 -7.31 7.24 -12.69
N PHE A 327 -6.23 7.38 -11.92
CA PHE A 327 -5.26 6.30 -11.68
C PHE A 327 -5.85 5.12 -10.90
N PHE A 328 -6.96 5.35 -10.23
CA PHE A 328 -7.64 4.35 -9.39
C PHE A 328 -9.02 3.95 -9.96
N GLY A 329 -9.45 4.55 -11.06
CA GLY A 329 -10.77 4.33 -11.66
C GLY A 329 -11.87 5.28 -11.16
N VAL A 330 -11.53 6.40 -10.52
CA VAL A 330 -12.48 7.43 -10.02
C VAL A 330 -12.09 8.80 -10.59
N PRO A 331 -12.35 9.06 -11.89
CA PRO A 331 -11.81 10.23 -12.57
C PRO A 331 -12.28 11.59 -12.02
N ASN A 332 -13.47 11.65 -11.41
CA ASN A 332 -14.04 12.84 -10.78
C ASN A 332 -13.51 13.10 -9.36
N GLY A 333 -12.37 12.50 -8.98
CA GLY A 333 -11.78 12.62 -7.67
C GLY A 333 -10.26 12.66 -7.68
N PHE A 334 -9.71 12.67 -6.47
CA PHE A 334 -8.26 12.61 -6.22
C PHE A 334 -7.98 11.98 -4.87
N ARG A 335 -6.84 11.30 -4.75
CA ARG A 335 -6.34 10.83 -3.47
C ARG A 335 -5.53 11.94 -2.83
N LEU A 336 -5.97 12.38 -1.66
CA LEU A 336 -5.35 13.40 -0.81
C LEU A 336 -4.65 12.72 0.36
N ALA A 337 -3.36 13.02 0.58
CA ALA A 337 -2.58 12.57 1.71
C ALA A 337 -2.27 13.72 2.68
N TRP A 338 -2.07 13.40 3.97
CA TRP A 338 -1.84 14.37 5.04
C TRP A 338 -0.64 14.09 5.92
N SER A 339 0.37 13.37 5.40
CA SER A 339 1.62 13.11 6.14
C SER A 339 2.63 14.25 6.11
N ALA A 340 2.44 15.26 5.26
CA ALA A 340 3.28 16.45 5.18
C ALA A 340 3.28 17.27 6.49
N SER A 341 4.16 18.26 6.63
CA SER A 341 4.13 19.20 7.76
C SER A 341 2.77 19.93 7.87
N ASN A 342 2.46 20.50 9.02
CA ASN A 342 1.22 21.28 9.18
C ASN A 342 1.18 22.46 8.22
N GLU A 343 2.29 23.17 8.05
CA GLU A 343 2.43 24.31 7.14
C GLU A 343 2.20 23.87 5.68
N THR A 344 2.87 22.80 5.24
CA THR A 344 2.69 22.26 3.89
C THR A 344 1.26 21.80 3.64
N LEU A 345 0.62 21.20 4.64
CA LEU A 345 -0.76 20.75 4.53
C LEU A 345 -1.73 21.93 4.39
N ASP A 346 -1.62 22.95 5.26
CA ASP A 346 -2.53 24.10 5.25
C ASP A 346 -2.41 24.91 3.97
N GLU A 347 -1.19 25.22 3.56
CA GLU A 347 -0.94 25.98 2.33
C GLU A 347 -1.35 25.14 1.10
N GLY A 348 -1.03 23.86 1.08
CA GLY A 348 -1.42 22.96 0.00
C GLY A 348 -2.94 22.83 -0.14
N LEU A 349 -3.68 22.71 0.95
CA LEU A 349 -5.16 22.68 0.93
C LEU A 349 -5.75 24.00 0.41
N GLY A 350 -5.19 25.16 0.78
CA GLY A 350 -5.61 26.46 0.25
C GLY A 350 -5.41 26.55 -1.28
N ARG A 351 -4.24 26.19 -1.77
CA ARG A 351 -3.91 26.19 -3.20
C ARG A 351 -4.76 25.20 -3.99
N LEU A 352 -5.04 24.02 -3.41
CA LEU A 352 -5.91 23.02 -4.02
C LEU A 352 -7.35 23.52 -4.13
N ALA A 353 -7.89 24.20 -3.08
CA ALA A 353 -9.21 24.82 -3.14
C ALA A 353 -9.35 25.83 -4.28
N GLU A 354 -8.35 26.69 -4.46
CA GLU A 354 -8.32 27.65 -5.58
C GLU A 354 -8.29 26.94 -6.94
N ALA A 355 -7.46 25.88 -7.09
CA ALA A 355 -7.39 25.13 -8.32
C ALA A 355 -8.73 24.44 -8.67
N LEU A 356 -9.42 23.89 -7.66
CA LEU A 356 -10.73 23.26 -7.85
C LEU A 356 -11.84 24.26 -8.20
N ARG A 357 -11.82 25.48 -7.66
CA ARG A 357 -12.78 26.54 -8.04
C ARG A 357 -12.62 26.90 -9.51
N VAL A 358 -11.38 27.05 -10.00
CA VAL A 358 -11.11 27.30 -11.43
C VAL A 358 -11.56 26.12 -12.30
N ALA A 359 -11.50 24.90 -11.83
CA ALA A 359 -11.92 23.72 -12.59
C ALA A 359 -13.46 23.52 -12.62
N ARG A 360 -14.19 24.16 -11.67
CA ARG A 360 -15.67 24.10 -11.58
C ARG A 360 -16.38 25.23 -12.32
N GLY A 361 -15.70 26.38 -12.48
CA GLY A 361 -16.24 27.59 -13.13
C GLY A 361 -16.00 27.68 -14.59
#